data_eebdcdb3889d689cd4b860104c5c7cd0
#
_entry.id   eebdcdb3889d689cd4b860104c5c7cd0
#
_cell.length_a   1.000
_cell.length_b   1.000
_cell.length_c   1.000
_cell.angle_alpha   90.00
_cell.angle_beta   90.00
_cell.angle_gamma   90.00
#
_symmetry.space_group_name_H-M   'P 1'
#
loop_
_entity.id
_entity.type
_entity.pdbx_description
1 polymer ?
#
loop_
_entity_poly.entity_id
_entity_poly.type
_entity_poly.pdbx_seq_one_letter_code
_entity_poly.pdbx_strand_id
1 'polypeptide(L)'
;MPLLKIDDKEIQVESGTTILETAIASGIEIPYYCYHPALEVVGSCRMCLVQVEGMFKLQVSCNTFIGEVHPDRKVNGKYDMVVYTQNELVVKERKNILEFLLLNHPLDCPVCDQAGECYLQDYSFKFGNAHSRFEEEKRVRPNEYLGSQIVINHNRCILCSRCVRFTQEISGTSELFVEARGYNSKIAALEDKPLDNLLAGNVADICPVGALLSTDYIHKNRIWNLEQKPSICQDCSVGCNVDVFSQQDQIFRLTARENQDVNGYFMCDIGRYGFHRFEKIERIIHPMVRNGKSFNVLDWDEAIKKTADLIEKSKEKTAGIVSPFHTNESNYLLGLLMKETLGYLPPITGEEITFPTKFRISADRSPNLRGVNDICGDLVKDFTSIIKTRDIRGLYILDDGVDRKLDDSWKDILAKMDFVIVQSYAMTELAKSAHIVLPGLAPFEREGTITNDKGRIQWLRPSLATKGDSKPDWEILMLVRNALHKESEYFADLGEVIKKMGDQFPNYSGISLFKIGTQGMALT
;
A
#
# COMPACT_ATOMS: atom_id res chain seq x y z
N MET A 1 -25.93 -8.28 25.35
CA MET A 1 -24.47 -8.33 25.14
C MET A 1 -23.86 -9.04 26.34
N PRO A 2 -23.12 -10.12 26.15
CA PRO A 2 -22.41 -10.81 27.22
C PRO A 2 -21.42 -9.91 27.95
N LEU A 3 -21.29 -10.10 29.27
CA LEU A 3 -20.32 -9.42 30.11
C LEU A 3 -19.18 -10.37 30.45
N LEU A 4 -18.01 -10.10 29.89
CA LEU A 4 -16.77 -10.87 30.07
C LEU A 4 -15.88 -10.15 31.09
N LYS A 5 -15.17 -10.91 31.90
CA LYS A 5 -14.05 -10.41 32.70
C LYS A 5 -12.76 -11.08 32.24
N ILE A 6 -11.79 -10.29 31.73
CA ILE A 6 -10.44 -10.78 31.40
C ILE A 6 -9.46 -10.15 32.40
N ASP A 7 -8.84 -10.99 33.23
CA ASP A 7 -8.05 -10.56 34.39
C ASP A 7 -8.86 -9.56 35.24
N ASP A 8 -8.46 -8.28 35.27
CA ASP A 8 -9.14 -7.24 36.04
C ASP A 8 -10.08 -6.35 35.20
N LYS A 9 -10.17 -6.56 33.87
CA LYS A 9 -11.00 -5.74 32.99
C LYS A 9 -12.37 -6.36 32.75
N GLU A 10 -13.43 -5.56 32.95
CA GLU A 10 -14.81 -5.89 32.59
C GLU A 10 -15.11 -5.36 31.18
N ILE A 11 -15.61 -6.23 30.28
CA ILE A 11 -15.79 -5.92 28.88
C ILE A 11 -17.16 -6.43 28.42
N GLN A 12 -17.95 -5.57 27.82
CA GLN A 12 -19.18 -5.96 27.12
C GLN A 12 -18.84 -6.26 25.65
N VAL A 13 -19.31 -7.39 25.14
CA VAL A 13 -18.99 -7.86 23.79
C VAL A 13 -20.23 -8.35 23.06
N GLU A 14 -20.13 -8.45 21.74
CA GLU A 14 -21.14 -9.09 20.92
C GLU A 14 -21.09 -10.62 21.09
N SER A 15 -22.26 -11.27 21.00
CA SER A 15 -22.32 -12.73 20.99
C SER A 15 -21.62 -13.28 19.75
N GLY A 16 -20.90 -14.39 19.90
CA GLY A 16 -20.14 -15.01 18.80
C GLY A 16 -18.72 -14.48 18.63
N THR A 17 -18.27 -13.55 19.47
CA THR A 17 -16.87 -13.10 19.52
C THR A 17 -16.02 -14.09 20.29
N THR A 18 -14.79 -14.33 19.86
CA THR A 18 -13.84 -15.17 20.60
C THR A 18 -13.14 -14.40 21.73
N ILE A 19 -12.58 -15.12 22.69
CA ILE A 19 -11.78 -14.52 23.78
C ILE A 19 -10.61 -13.72 23.21
N LEU A 20 -9.92 -14.23 22.17
CA LEU A 20 -8.76 -13.56 21.57
C LEU A 20 -9.15 -12.26 20.88
N GLU A 21 -10.21 -12.26 20.08
CA GLU A 21 -10.69 -11.05 19.41
C GLU A 21 -11.10 -9.97 20.39
N THR A 22 -11.79 -10.37 21.47
CA THR A 22 -12.14 -9.44 22.56
C THR A 22 -10.90 -8.87 23.25
N ALA A 23 -9.90 -9.72 23.52
CA ALA A 23 -8.65 -9.28 24.13
C ALA A 23 -7.91 -8.26 23.24
N ILE A 24 -7.78 -8.54 21.94
CA ILE A 24 -7.16 -7.65 20.95
C ILE A 24 -7.90 -6.30 20.92
N ALA A 25 -9.21 -6.31 20.77
CA ALA A 25 -10.03 -5.09 20.73
C ALA A 25 -9.96 -4.26 22.01
N SER A 26 -9.66 -4.91 23.16
CA SER A 26 -9.55 -4.27 24.47
C SER A 26 -8.12 -3.92 24.87
N GLY A 27 -7.13 -4.13 23.99
CA GLY A 27 -5.72 -3.87 24.27
C GLY A 27 -5.13 -4.81 25.34
N ILE A 28 -5.66 -6.04 25.46
CA ILE A 28 -5.14 -7.09 26.34
C ILE A 28 -4.29 -8.04 25.49
N GLU A 29 -3.03 -8.20 25.87
CA GLU A 29 -2.11 -9.03 25.12
C GLU A 29 -2.27 -10.52 25.47
N ILE A 30 -2.71 -11.31 24.48
CA ILE A 30 -2.65 -12.76 24.49
C ILE A 30 -1.77 -13.17 23.30
N PRO A 31 -0.60 -13.82 23.50
CA PRO A 31 0.29 -14.17 22.41
C PRO A 31 -0.31 -15.26 21.51
N TYR A 32 -0.05 -15.17 20.19
CA TYR A 32 -0.52 -16.15 19.21
C TYR A 32 0.40 -16.21 17.98
N TYR A 33 0.39 -17.35 17.26
CA TYR A 33 1.10 -17.49 16.00
C TYR A 33 0.19 -17.89 14.82
N CYS A 34 -0.64 -18.92 15.00
CA CYS A 34 -1.43 -19.45 13.89
C CYS A 34 -2.66 -18.59 13.54
N TYR A 35 -3.18 -17.80 14.49
CA TYR A 35 -4.32 -16.92 14.26
C TYR A 35 -3.93 -15.76 13.33
N HIS A 36 -4.83 -15.46 12.40
CA HIS A 36 -4.81 -14.24 11.59
C HIS A 36 -6.26 -13.85 11.30
N PRO A 37 -6.66 -12.57 11.44
CA PRO A 37 -8.08 -12.18 11.35
C PRO A 37 -8.73 -12.48 9.98
N ALA A 38 -7.93 -12.60 8.93
CA ALA A 38 -8.41 -12.93 7.58
C ALA A 38 -8.39 -14.43 7.25
N LEU A 39 -7.98 -15.32 8.17
CA LEU A 39 -7.86 -16.76 7.91
C LEU A 39 -8.71 -17.55 8.90
N GLU A 40 -9.26 -18.68 8.47
CA GLU A 40 -9.98 -19.57 9.36
C GLU A 40 -9.13 -20.03 10.54
N VAL A 41 -9.77 -20.19 11.70
CA VAL A 41 -9.06 -20.50 12.95
C VAL A 41 -8.77 -22.00 13.02
N VAL A 42 -7.49 -22.37 13.17
CA VAL A 42 -7.06 -23.78 13.33
C VAL A 42 -6.64 -24.14 14.75
N GLY A 43 -6.33 -23.17 15.62
CA GLY A 43 -5.96 -23.39 17.01
C GLY A 43 -4.73 -24.29 17.22
N SER A 44 -3.82 -24.42 16.22
CA SER A 44 -2.73 -25.42 16.22
C SER A 44 -1.53 -25.04 17.08
N CYS A 45 -1.18 -23.74 17.16
CA CYS A 45 0.05 -23.31 17.85
C CYS A 45 -0.04 -23.35 19.37
N ARG A 46 -1.23 -23.35 19.96
CA ARG A 46 -1.52 -23.36 21.39
C ARG A 46 -0.95 -22.19 22.20
N MET A 47 -0.30 -21.24 21.58
CA MET A 47 0.30 -20.09 22.27
C MET A 47 -0.74 -19.20 22.97
N CYS A 48 -1.96 -19.15 22.45
CA CYS A 48 -3.06 -18.35 22.98
C CYS A 48 -3.87 -19.03 24.10
N LEU A 49 -3.30 -20.02 24.81
CA LEU A 49 -3.97 -20.67 25.93
C LEU A 49 -4.26 -19.69 27.07
N VAL A 50 -5.46 -19.80 27.61
CA VAL A 50 -5.97 -19.05 28.77
C VAL A 50 -6.71 -19.99 29.73
N GLN A 51 -6.86 -19.60 30.98
CA GLN A 51 -7.74 -20.30 31.89
C GLN A 51 -9.11 -19.62 31.91
N VAL A 52 -10.15 -20.41 31.75
CA VAL A 52 -11.54 -19.98 31.91
C VAL A 52 -12.04 -20.52 33.25
N GLU A 53 -12.63 -19.68 34.08
CA GLU A 53 -13.15 -20.07 35.39
C GLU A 53 -14.24 -21.14 35.26
N GLY A 54 -14.13 -22.19 36.06
CA GLY A 54 -15.02 -23.36 35.98
C GLY A 54 -14.65 -24.41 34.94
N MET A 55 -13.60 -24.18 34.11
CA MET A 55 -13.06 -25.17 33.20
C MET A 55 -11.81 -25.83 33.77
N PHE A 56 -11.77 -27.17 33.71
CA PHE A 56 -10.62 -27.96 34.22
C PHE A 56 -9.36 -27.76 33.34
N LYS A 57 -9.51 -27.64 32.04
CA LYS A 57 -8.40 -27.51 31.09
C LYS A 57 -8.29 -26.09 30.58
N LEU A 58 -7.05 -25.65 30.27
CA LEU A 58 -6.83 -24.41 29.54
C LEU A 58 -7.52 -24.41 28.16
N GLN A 59 -8.05 -23.26 27.78
CA GLN A 59 -8.77 -23.08 26.54
C GLN A 59 -7.94 -22.33 25.51
N VAL A 60 -8.20 -22.59 24.24
CA VAL A 60 -7.56 -21.90 23.10
C VAL A 60 -8.37 -20.63 22.82
N SER A 61 -7.89 -19.48 23.26
CA SER A 61 -8.66 -18.21 23.20
C SER A 61 -9.08 -17.82 21.79
N CYS A 62 -8.31 -18.19 20.76
CA CYS A 62 -8.64 -17.89 19.35
C CYS A 62 -9.84 -18.70 18.81
N ASN A 63 -10.27 -19.78 19.49
CA ASN A 63 -11.37 -20.64 19.09
C ASN A 63 -12.35 -20.94 20.23
N THR A 64 -12.33 -20.16 21.30
CA THR A 64 -13.31 -20.26 22.39
C THR A 64 -14.22 -19.05 22.35
N PHE A 65 -15.51 -19.29 22.03
CA PHE A 65 -16.50 -18.25 21.93
C PHE A 65 -17.06 -17.87 23.31
N ILE A 66 -17.36 -16.60 23.46
CA ILE A 66 -17.93 -16.06 24.70
C ILE A 66 -19.37 -16.51 24.83
N GLY A 67 -19.71 -17.08 25.98
CA GLY A 67 -21.03 -17.65 26.27
C GLY A 67 -21.17 -19.16 26.06
N GLU A 68 -20.21 -19.85 25.41
CA GLU A 68 -20.27 -21.31 25.19
C GLU A 68 -20.09 -22.13 26.49
N VAL A 69 -19.40 -21.57 27.50
CA VAL A 69 -18.99 -22.31 28.68
C VAL A 69 -20.12 -22.53 29.68
N HIS A 70 -20.96 -21.52 29.86
CA HIS A 70 -22.09 -21.56 30.79
C HIS A 70 -23.26 -20.71 30.26
N PRO A 71 -24.02 -21.19 29.25
CA PRO A 71 -25.08 -20.40 28.62
C PRO A 71 -26.15 -19.93 29.59
N ASP A 72 -26.41 -20.71 30.64
CA ASP A 72 -27.50 -20.44 31.60
C ASP A 72 -27.02 -20.04 33.00
N ARG A 73 -25.71 -19.90 33.22
CA ARG A 73 -25.16 -19.66 34.57
C ARG A 73 -24.11 -18.57 34.58
N LYS A 74 -24.42 -17.47 35.29
CA LYS A 74 -23.46 -16.38 35.52
C LYS A 74 -22.37 -16.80 36.53
N VAL A 75 -21.10 -16.56 36.17
CA VAL A 75 -19.97 -16.71 37.09
C VAL A 75 -20.04 -15.58 38.12
N ASN A 76 -19.96 -15.94 39.39
CA ASN A 76 -20.13 -15.00 40.51
C ASN A 76 -21.43 -14.18 40.44
N GLY A 77 -22.49 -14.72 39.82
CA GLY A 77 -23.78 -14.06 39.65
C GLY A 77 -23.78 -12.84 38.69
N LYS A 78 -22.64 -12.46 38.10
CA LYS A 78 -22.47 -11.26 37.28
C LYS A 78 -21.98 -11.54 35.85
N TYR A 79 -20.91 -12.32 35.69
CA TYR A 79 -20.22 -12.46 34.42
C TYR A 79 -20.69 -13.69 33.63
N ASP A 80 -20.76 -13.58 32.32
CA ASP A 80 -20.99 -14.72 31.42
C ASP A 80 -19.76 -15.63 31.33
N MET A 81 -18.56 -15.01 31.45
CA MET A 81 -17.29 -15.73 31.45
C MET A 81 -16.24 -14.93 32.22
N VAL A 82 -15.35 -15.63 32.94
CA VAL A 82 -14.15 -15.04 33.58
C VAL A 82 -12.92 -15.75 33.05
N VAL A 83 -11.96 -14.98 32.55
CA VAL A 83 -10.75 -15.45 31.86
C VAL A 83 -9.51 -14.92 32.58
N TYR A 84 -8.55 -15.80 32.82
CA TYR A 84 -7.26 -15.47 33.40
C TYR A 84 -6.17 -15.68 32.35
N THR A 85 -5.39 -14.63 32.06
CA THR A 85 -4.33 -14.68 31.05
C THR A 85 -2.93 -14.74 31.64
N GLN A 86 -2.77 -14.46 32.93
CA GLN A 86 -1.47 -14.31 33.59
C GLN A 86 -1.29 -15.19 34.84
N ASN A 87 -2.18 -16.14 35.10
CA ASN A 87 -2.00 -17.03 36.26
C ASN A 87 -0.85 -18.01 36.04
N GLU A 88 -0.40 -18.66 37.13
CA GLU A 88 0.77 -19.52 37.14
C GLU A 88 0.69 -20.66 36.09
N LEU A 89 -0.50 -21.27 35.94
CA LEU A 89 -0.71 -22.36 34.99
C LEU A 89 -0.54 -21.89 33.54
N VAL A 90 -1.16 -20.76 33.17
CA VAL A 90 -1.06 -20.18 31.83
C VAL A 90 0.37 -19.76 31.50
N VAL A 91 1.07 -19.12 32.46
CA VAL A 91 2.46 -18.70 32.28
C VAL A 91 3.37 -19.92 32.08
N LYS A 92 3.19 -20.98 32.86
CA LYS A 92 3.94 -22.24 32.73
C LYS A 92 3.75 -22.87 31.36
N GLU A 93 2.51 -22.97 30.89
CA GLU A 93 2.23 -23.61 29.59
C GLU A 93 2.76 -22.78 28.42
N ARG A 94 2.71 -21.46 28.49
CA ARG A 94 3.35 -20.59 27.45
C ARG A 94 4.86 -20.83 27.37
N LYS A 95 5.54 -20.95 28.50
CA LYS A 95 6.98 -21.30 28.54
C LYS A 95 7.25 -22.64 27.89
N ASN A 96 6.44 -23.66 28.19
CA ASN A 96 6.57 -25.00 27.62
C ASN A 96 6.39 -24.95 26.07
N ILE A 97 5.38 -24.21 25.57
CA ILE A 97 5.13 -24.09 24.13
C ILE A 97 6.30 -23.37 23.44
N LEU A 98 6.80 -22.29 24.03
CA LEU A 98 7.95 -21.57 23.48
C LEU A 98 9.20 -22.46 23.45
N GLU A 99 9.46 -23.22 24.51
CA GLU A 99 10.57 -24.18 24.55
C GLU A 99 10.45 -25.20 23.40
N PHE A 100 9.26 -25.77 23.16
CA PHE A 100 9.00 -26.65 22.02
C PHE A 100 9.30 -25.98 20.65
N LEU A 101 8.86 -24.75 20.44
CA LEU A 101 9.12 -24.02 19.21
C LEU A 101 10.60 -23.70 19.00
N LEU A 102 11.35 -23.53 20.11
CA LEU A 102 12.77 -23.18 20.10
C LEU A 102 13.70 -24.39 20.02
N LEU A 103 13.24 -25.64 20.21
CA LEU A 103 14.07 -26.82 20.17
C LEU A 103 14.98 -26.88 18.93
N ASN A 104 14.40 -26.77 17.75
CA ASN A 104 15.14 -26.80 16.48
C ASN A 104 15.30 -25.42 15.84
N HIS A 105 14.75 -24.37 16.44
CA HIS A 105 14.88 -23.01 15.90
C HIS A 105 16.33 -22.53 15.99
N PRO A 106 16.94 -22.06 14.87
CA PRO A 106 18.34 -21.64 14.88
C PRO A 106 18.52 -20.31 15.63
N LEU A 107 19.73 -20.05 16.12
CA LEU A 107 20.10 -18.77 16.73
C LEU A 107 20.50 -17.74 15.65
N ASP A 108 19.66 -17.59 14.64
CA ASP A 108 19.92 -16.83 13.42
C ASP A 108 19.47 -15.36 13.50
N CYS A 109 18.94 -14.88 14.63
CA CYS A 109 18.42 -13.51 14.72
C CYS A 109 19.40 -12.45 14.17
N PRO A 110 20.73 -12.53 14.40
CA PRO A 110 21.67 -11.55 13.81
C PRO A 110 21.71 -11.55 12.29
N VAL A 111 21.34 -12.63 11.62
CA VAL A 111 21.33 -12.78 10.14
C VAL A 111 19.92 -12.99 9.56
N CYS A 112 18.89 -13.00 10.40
CA CYS A 112 17.50 -13.19 9.99
C CYS A 112 16.84 -11.84 9.68
N ASP A 113 16.29 -11.66 8.47
CA ASP A 113 15.66 -10.39 8.07
C ASP A 113 14.38 -10.06 8.87
N GLN A 114 13.76 -11.04 9.53
CA GLN A 114 12.61 -10.82 10.41
C GLN A 114 12.99 -10.27 11.79
N ALA A 115 14.28 -10.15 12.13
CA ALA A 115 14.69 -9.59 13.42
C ALA A 115 14.17 -8.17 13.60
N GLY A 116 13.57 -7.90 14.78
CA GLY A 116 12.91 -6.62 15.09
C GLY A 116 11.42 -6.56 14.77
N GLU A 117 10.88 -7.55 14.03
CA GLU A 117 9.45 -7.70 13.75
C GLU A 117 8.98 -9.16 13.85
N CYS A 118 9.72 -9.99 14.59
CA CYS A 118 9.48 -11.43 14.72
C CYS A 118 8.71 -11.75 16.00
N TYR A 119 7.50 -12.28 15.87
CA TYR A 119 6.68 -12.67 17.03
C TYR A 119 7.35 -13.72 17.92
N LEU A 120 8.14 -14.65 17.33
CA LEU A 120 8.86 -15.64 18.15
C LEU A 120 9.97 -14.99 18.98
N GLN A 121 10.68 -14.02 18.43
CA GLN A 121 11.71 -13.27 19.16
C GLN A 121 11.08 -12.49 20.32
N ASP A 122 10.01 -11.74 20.05
CA ASP A 122 9.33 -10.91 21.05
C ASP A 122 8.72 -11.76 22.17
N TYR A 123 8.02 -12.84 21.80
CA TYR A 123 7.38 -13.72 22.78
C TYR A 123 8.40 -14.58 23.56
N SER A 124 9.53 -14.96 22.92
CA SER A 124 10.62 -15.63 23.61
C SER A 124 11.22 -14.75 24.70
N PHE A 125 11.44 -13.47 24.39
CA PHE A 125 11.93 -12.48 25.35
C PHE A 125 10.92 -12.22 26.48
N LYS A 126 9.63 -12.08 26.14
CA LYS A 126 8.57 -11.66 27.07
C LYS A 126 8.06 -12.80 27.96
N PHE A 127 7.92 -13.99 27.42
CA PHE A 127 7.25 -15.13 28.06
C PHE A 127 8.11 -16.39 28.15
N GLY A 128 9.28 -16.42 27.52
CA GLY A 128 10.13 -17.61 27.45
C GLY A 128 10.99 -17.83 28.67
N ASN A 129 11.84 -18.86 28.59
CA ASN A 129 12.89 -19.13 29.54
C ASN A 129 14.22 -18.52 29.09
N ALA A 130 15.04 -18.05 30.04
CA ALA A 130 16.34 -17.46 29.72
C ALA A 130 17.37 -18.50 29.22
N HIS A 131 17.20 -19.75 29.55
CA HIS A 131 18.12 -20.84 29.19
C HIS A 131 17.38 -22.00 28.54
N SER A 132 18.00 -22.59 27.52
CA SER A 132 17.53 -23.83 26.91
C SER A 132 17.98 -25.04 27.73
N ARG A 133 17.08 -26.04 27.86
CA ARG A 133 17.41 -27.35 28.40
C ARG A 133 17.80 -28.35 27.31
N PHE A 134 17.75 -27.94 26.05
CA PHE A 134 18.04 -28.78 24.89
C PHE A 134 19.53 -28.74 24.59
N GLU A 135 20.18 -29.90 24.70
CA GLU A 135 21.63 -30.08 24.56
C GLU A 135 22.02 -30.76 23.25
N GLU A 136 21.05 -31.33 22.53
CA GLU A 136 21.27 -32.00 21.24
C GLU A 136 21.49 -31.01 20.11
N GLU A 137 22.11 -31.47 19.02
CA GLU A 137 22.28 -30.66 17.83
C GLU A 137 20.93 -30.32 17.15
N LYS A 138 20.75 -29.06 16.80
CA LYS A 138 19.57 -28.60 16.08
C LYS A 138 19.60 -29.13 14.66
N ARG A 139 18.43 -29.54 14.18
CA ARG A 139 18.25 -29.95 12.78
C ARG A 139 18.62 -28.84 11.82
N VAL A 140 19.34 -29.16 10.74
CA VAL A 140 19.68 -28.25 9.66
C VAL A 140 19.06 -28.75 8.36
N ARG A 141 18.32 -27.86 7.69
CA ARG A 141 17.77 -28.07 6.35
C ARG A 141 18.18 -26.90 5.44
N PRO A 142 18.41 -27.14 4.14
CA PRO A 142 18.71 -26.05 3.20
C PRO A 142 17.51 -25.12 3.03
N ASN A 143 17.77 -23.90 2.57
CA ASN A 143 16.74 -23.00 2.10
C ASN A 143 16.21 -23.50 0.73
N GLU A 144 14.92 -23.31 0.50
CA GLU A 144 14.26 -23.68 -0.76
C GLU A 144 13.50 -22.47 -1.34
N TYR A 145 13.51 -22.32 -2.66
CA TYR A 145 12.66 -21.35 -3.33
C TYR A 145 11.29 -21.98 -3.57
N LEU A 146 10.23 -21.33 -3.12
CA LEU A 146 8.85 -21.80 -3.32
C LEU A 146 8.24 -21.29 -4.64
N GLY A 147 8.85 -20.26 -5.22
CA GLY A 147 8.52 -19.59 -6.47
C GLY A 147 9.54 -18.52 -6.76
N SER A 148 9.24 -17.59 -7.66
CA SER A 148 10.16 -16.53 -8.09
C SER A 148 10.42 -15.48 -7.00
N GLN A 149 9.45 -15.23 -6.13
CA GLN A 149 9.46 -14.13 -5.15
C GLN A 149 9.72 -14.55 -3.71
N ILE A 150 9.57 -15.83 -3.37
CA ILE A 150 9.58 -16.31 -2.00
C ILE A 150 10.60 -17.43 -1.78
N VAL A 151 11.43 -17.24 -0.78
CA VAL A 151 12.34 -18.28 -0.25
C VAL A 151 11.90 -18.71 1.15
N ILE A 152 11.99 -20.01 1.44
CA ILE A 152 11.73 -20.55 2.77
C ILE A 152 13.00 -21.04 3.44
N ASN A 153 13.17 -20.64 4.71
CA ASN A 153 14.10 -21.25 5.63
C ASN A 153 13.32 -22.20 6.57
N HIS A 154 13.41 -23.49 6.30
CA HIS A 154 12.67 -24.51 7.05
C HIS A 154 13.06 -24.60 8.52
N ASN A 155 14.28 -24.21 8.88
CA ASN A 155 14.77 -24.28 10.26
C ASN A 155 14.09 -23.22 11.13
N ARG A 156 13.61 -22.12 10.54
CA ARG A 156 12.88 -21.05 11.23
C ARG A 156 11.37 -21.26 11.23
N CYS A 157 10.86 -22.22 10.45
CA CYS A 157 9.43 -22.46 10.32
C CYS A 157 8.86 -23.13 11.58
N ILE A 158 7.81 -22.54 12.15
CA ILE A 158 7.06 -23.05 13.31
C ILE A 158 5.78 -23.81 12.93
N LEU A 159 5.59 -24.12 11.66
CA LEU A 159 4.44 -24.87 11.13
C LEU A 159 3.07 -24.29 11.53
N CYS A 160 2.94 -22.98 11.62
CA CYS A 160 1.70 -22.29 11.99
C CYS A 160 0.60 -22.38 10.93
N SER A 161 0.91 -22.85 9.74
CA SER A 161 0.03 -23.04 8.56
C SER A 161 -0.62 -21.76 8.00
N ARG A 162 -0.25 -20.55 8.41
CA ARG A 162 -0.82 -19.32 7.82
C ARG A 162 -0.66 -19.27 6.30
N CYS A 163 0.53 -19.57 5.79
CA CYS A 163 0.84 -19.55 4.37
C CYS A 163 0.05 -20.60 3.57
N VAL A 164 -0.14 -21.80 4.11
CA VAL A 164 -0.95 -22.86 3.48
C VAL A 164 -2.41 -22.41 3.38
N ARG A 165 -2.99 -21.95 4.49
CA ARG A 165 -4.37 -21.43 4.51
C ARG A 165 -4.53 -20.22 3.62
N PHE A 166 -3.54 -19.33 3.56
CA PHE A 166 -3.55 -18.19 2.66
C PHE A 166 -3.72 -18.62 1.21
N THR A 167 -2.94 -19.61 0.74
CA THR A 167 -3.06 -20.09 -0.65
C THR A 167 -4.38 -20.80 -0.91
N GLN A 168 -5.00 -21.39 0.10
CA GLN A 168 -6.30 -22.06 -0.01
C GLN A 168 -7.48 -21.08 0.06
N GLU A 169 -7.49 -20.19 1.06
CA GLU A 169 -8.64 -19.36 1.41
C GLU A 169 -8.61 -18.01 0.71
N ILE A 170 -7.43 -17.38 0.56
CA ILE A 170 -7.29 -16.02 0.06
C ILE A 170 -7.03 -16.00 -1.44
N SER A 171 -5.92 -16.60 -1.89
CA SER A 171 -5.62 -16.65 -3.32
C SER A 171 -6.42 -17.73 -4.06
N GLY A 172 -6.88 -18.78 -3.38
CA GLY A 172 -7.63 -19.90 -3.98
C GLY A 172 -6.78 -20.81 -4.86
N THR A 173 -5.48 -20.67 -4.80
CA THR A 173 -4.53 -21.32 -5.73
C THR A 173 -3.95 -22.61 -5.16
N SER A 174 -3.87 -22.76 -3.82
CA SER A 174 -3.48 -23.99 -3.11
C SER A 174 -2.12 -24.57 -3.51
N GLU A 175 -1.11 -23.72 -3.79
CA GLU A 175 0.24 -24.16 -4.13
C GLU A 175 0.99 -24.73 -2.93
N LEU A 176 0.72 -24.21 -1.71
CA LEU A 176 1.45 -24.59 -0.51
C LEU A 176 0.73 -25.67 0.28
N PHE A 177 1.50 -26.60 0.81
CA PHE A 177 1.00 -27.68 1.66
C PHE A 177 2.03 -28.06 2.75
N VAL A 178 1.59 -28.88 3.73
CA VAL A 178 2.48 -29.48 4.71
C VAL A 178 2.91 -30.84 4.19
N GLU A 179 4.18 -30.96 3.82
CA GLU A 179 4.80 -32.22 3.42
C GLU A 179 5.23 -33.02 4.64
N ALA A 180 5.11 -34.36 4.57
CA ALA A 180 5.49 -35.32 5.60
C ALA A 180 4.71 -35.17 6.93
N ARG A 181 5.16 -35.88 7.98
CA ARG A 181 4.52 -35.91 9.31
C ARG A 181 5.53 -35.84 10.43
N GLY A 182 5.07 -35.34 11.60
CA GLY A 182 5.87 -35.28 12.81
C GLY A 182 7.16 -34.49 12.63
N TYR A 183 8.29 -35.02 13.04
CA TYR A 183 9.59 -34.36 12.96
C TYR A 183 10.01 -33.93 11.55
N ASN A 184 9.56 -34.67 10.54
CA ASN A 184 9.91 -34.41 9.14
C ASN A 184 8.99 -33.37 8.45
N SER A 185 7.94 -32.92 9.12
CA SER A 185 7.02 -31.94 8.53
C SER A 185 7.74 -30.68 8.07
N LYS A 186 7.40 -30.21 6.86
CA LYS A 186 7.86 -28.94 6.30
C LYS A 186 6.78 -28.33 5.40
N ILE A 187 6.86 -27.05 5.14
CA ILE A 187 6.05 -26.40 4.12
C ILE A 187 6.73 -26.61 2.77
N ALA A 188 5.96 -27.03 1.78
CA ALA A 188 6.45 -27.23 0.41
C ALA A 188 5.46 -26.63 -0.60
N ALA A 189 5.96 -26.33 -1.80
CA ALA A 189 5.14 -26.06 -2.98
C ALA A 189 5.08 -27.32 -3.85
N LEU A 190 4.02 -27.45 -4.64
CA LEU A 190 3.93 -28.50 -5.65
C LEU A 190 5.00 -28.23 -6.74
N GLU A 191 5.64 -29.28 -7.21
CA GLU A 191 6.75 -29.18 -8.17
C GLU A 191 6.32 -28.56 -9.51
N ASP A 192 5.11 -28.88 -9.95
CA ASP A 192 4.46 -28.35 -11.15
C ASP A 192 3.65 -27.06 -10.93
N LYS A 193 3.56 -26.59 -9.69
CA LYS A 193 2.78 -25.40 -9.30
C LYS A 193 3.51 -24.58 -8.25
N PRO A 194 4.57 -23.86 -8.65
CA PRO A 194 5.29 -22.97 -7.73
C PRO A 194 4.40 -21.83 -7.21
N LEU A 195 4.82 -21.21 -6.12
CA LEU A 195 4.14 -20.07 -5.50
C LEU A 195 4.41 -18.78 -6.30
N ASP A 196 3.75 -18.63 -7.44
CA ASP A 196 3.90 -17.49 -8.36
C ASP A 196 2.56 -16.78 -8.66
N ASN A 197 1.52 -16.99 -7.84
CA ASN A 197 0.29 -16.23 -7.96
C ASN A 197 0.52 -14.75 -7.62
N LEU A 198 -0.34 -13.87 -8.12
CA LEU A 198 -0.22 -12.41 -7.97
C LEU A 198 -0.41 -11.88 -6.53
N LEU A 199 -0.60 -12.76 -5.55
CA LEU A 199 -0.67 -12.42 -4.13
C LEU A 199 0.46 -13.11 -3.33
N ALA A 200 1.39 -13.79 -3.98
CA ALA A 200 2.43 -14.62 -3.35
C ALA A 200 3.25 -13.86 -2.29
N GLY A 201 3.56 -12.59 -2.53
CA GLY A 201 4.33 -11.77 -1.58
C GLY A 201 3.70 -11.63 -0.20
N ASN A 202 2.38 -11.76 -0.08
CA ASN A 202 1.70 -11.66 1.23
C ASN A 202 2.08 -12.79 2.19
N VAL A 203 2.55 -13.94 1.72
CA VAL A 203 2.95 -15.03 2.62
C VAL A 203 4.16 -14.66 3.48
N ALA A 204 5.02 -13.75 3.00
CA ALA A 204 6.11 -13.20 3.79
C ALA A 204 5.58 -12.25 4.87
N ASP A 205 4.62 -11.38 4.54
CA ASP A 205 4.03 -10.42 5.50
C ASP A 205 3.28 -11.12 6.65
N ILE A 206 2.51 -12.18 6.33
CA ILE A 206 1.72 -12.90 7.34
C ILE A 206 2.52 -13.97 8.10
N CYS A 207 3.75 -14.26 7.68
CA CYS A 207 4.60 -15.21 8.38
C CYS A 207 5.04 -14.63 9.74
N PRO A 208 4.69 -15.25 10.88
CA PRO A 208 4.99 -14.66 12.19
C PRO A 208 6.48 -14.78 12.59
N VAL A 209 7.29 -15.41 11.75
CA VAL A 209 8.72 -15.66 11.95
C VAL A 209 9.49 -15.50 10.66
N GLY A 210 10.82 -15.45 10.72
CA GLY A 210 11.68 -15.29 9.53
C GLY A 210 11.84 -16.57 8.69
N ALA A 211 10.76 -17.33 8.52
CA ALA A 211 10.78 -18.55 7.70
C ALA A 211 10.50 -18.27 6.23
N LEU A 212 9.51 -17.45 5.91
CA LEU A 212 9.18 -17.01 4.55
C LEU A 212 9.67 -15.60 4.36
N LEU A 213 10.53 -15.40 3.37
CA LEU A 213 11.18 -14.12 3.10
C LEU A 213 11.04 -13.77 1.62
N SER A 214 10.83 -12.47 1.34
CA SER A 214 10.84 -11.96 -0.02
C SER A 214 12.25 -11.96 -0.60
N THR A 215 12.45 -12.54 -1.79
CA THR A 215 13.73 -12.50 -2.51
C THR A 215 14.16 -11.09 -2.83
N ASP A 216 13.19 -10.17 -2.97
CA ASP A 216 13.45 -8.76 -3.23
C ASP A 216 14.02 -8.02 -2.02
N TYR A 217 13.68 -8.43 -0.79
CA TYR A 217 14.11 -7.73 0.42
C TYR A 217 15.25 -8.43 1.18
N ILE A 218 15.39 -9.75 1.03
CA ILE A 218 16.35 -10.57 1.79
C ILE A 218 17.77 -9.98 1.78
N HIS A 219 18.35 -9.78 2.96
CA HIS A 219 19.71 -9.26 3.22
C HIS A 219 19.97 -7.81 2.72
N LYS A 220 18.93 -7.06 2.35
CA LYS A 220 19.11 -5.66 1.91
C LYS A 220 19.23 -4.68 3.07
N ASN A 221 18.35 -4.78 4.08
CA ASN A 221 18.33 -3.84 5.19
C ASN A 221 17.67 -4.44 6.44
N ARG A 222 17.77 -3.74 7.57
CA ARG A 222 17.14 -4.07 8.84
C ARG A 222 15.98 -3.12 9.11
N ILE A 223 14.89 -3.66 9.68
CA ILE A 223 13.66 -2.89 9.92
C ILE A 223 13.90 -1.62 10.76
N TRP A 224 14.76 -1.67 11.75
CA TRP A 224 15.07 -0.52 12.61
C TRP A 224 15.88 0.60 11.95
N ASN A 225 16.39 0.37 10.75
CA ASN A 225 17.04 1.39 9.93
C ASN A 225 16.06 2.07 8.96
N LEU A 226 14.86 1.52 8.79
CA LEU A 226 13.89 1.98 7.82
C LEU A 226 12.86 2.91 8.46
N GLU A 227 12.53 3.97 7.76
CA GLU A 227 11.34 4.76 8.04
C GLU A 227 10.12 4.06 7.44
N GLN A 228 9.07 3.92 8.22
CA GLN A 228 7.78 3.41 7.77
C GLN A 228 6.80 4.57 7.61
N LYS A 229 6.30 4.77 6.39
CA LYS A 229 5.30 5.82 6.10
C LYS A 229 4.07 5.23 5.44
N PRO A 230 2.86 5.55 5.95
CA PRO A 230 1.63 5.13 5.30
C PRO A 230 1.42 5.88 3.98
N SER A 231 1.04 5.16 2.93
CA SER A 231 0.71 5.73 1.62
C SER A 231 -0.35 4.88 0.92
N ILE A 232 -0.56 5.14 -0.36
CA ILE A 232 -1.52 4.44 -1.21
C ILE A 232 -0.80 3.88 -2.44
N CYS A 233 -1.11 2.65 -2.80
CA CYS A 233 -0.62 2.02 -4.02
C CYS A 233 -1.19 2.72 -5.25
N GLN A 234 -0.33 3.05 -6.22
CA GLN A 234 -0.69 3.80 -7.42
C GLN A 234 -0.65 2.93 -8.71
N ASP A 235 -0.77 1.61 -8.58
CA ASP A 235 -0.66 0.69 -9.73
C ASP A 235 -2.00 0.29 -10.35
N CYS A 236 -3.11 0.63 -9.71
CA CYS A 236 -4.45 0.47 -10.28
C CYS A 236 -5.49 1.31 -9.50
N SER A 237 -6.71 1.38 -10.02
CA SER A 237 -7.82 2.17 -9.46
C SER A 237 -8.36 1.65 -8.12
N VAL A 238 -7.92 0.50 -7.61
CA VAL A 238 -8.32 0.00 -6.28
C VAL A 238 -7.79 0.90 -5.16
N GLY A 239 -6.55 1.41 -5.29
CA GLY A 239 -5.95 2.29 -4.28
C GLY A 239 -5.66 1.58 -2.96
N CYS A 240 -5.01 0.40 -2.99
CA CYS A 240 -4.66 -0.36 -1.78
C CYS A 240 -3.86 0.50 -0.80
N ASN A 241 -4.21 0.42 0.48
CA ASN A 241 -3.45 1.05 1.55
C ASN A 241 -2.14 0.27 1.76
N VAL A 242 -1.02 0.98 1.78
CA VAL A 242 0.31 0.39 1.92
C VAL A 242 1.15 1.14 2.94
N ASP A 243 2.11 0.44 3.52
CA ASP A 243 3.23 1.04 4.23
C ASP A 243 4.48 0.96 3.35
N VAL A 244 5.13 2.10 3.20
CA VAL A 244 6.37 2.26 2.44
C VAL A 244 7.53 2.27 3.42
N PHE A 245 8.46 1.34 3.24
CA PHE A 245 9.69 1.26 4.03
C PHE A 245 10.86 1.81 3.22
N SER A 246 11.43 2.92 3.67
CA SER A 246 12.47 3.65 2.96
C SER A 246 13.63 4.07 3.87
N GLN A 247 14.78 4.31 3.27
CA GLN A 247 15.96 4.91 3.90
C GLN A 247 16.75 5.67 2.84
N GLN A 248 17.19 6.89 3.13
CA GLN A 248 18.08 7.67 2.25
C GLN A 248 17.60 7.73 0.79
N ASP A 249 16.36 8.11 0.57
CA ASP A 249 15.71 8.23 -0.75
C ASP A 249 15.60 6.93 -1.57
N GLN A 250 15.75 5.78 -0.92
CA GLN A 250 15.51 4.47 -1.52
C GLN A 250 14.37 3.75 -0.82
N ILE A 251 13.47 3.14 -1.60
CA ILE A 251 12.44 2.24 -1.11
C ILE A 251 13.03 0.83 -1.03
N PHE A 252 12.81 0.16 0.09
CA PHE A 252 13.27 -1.21 0.30
C PHE A 252 12.15 -2.23 0.18
N ARG A 253 10.94 -1.89 0.64
CA ARG A 253 9.76 -2.74 0.49
C ARG A 253 8.46 -1.96 0.65
N LEU A 254 7.40 -2.51 0.09
CA LEU A 254 6.01 -2.16 0.36
C LEU A 254 5.32 -3.33 1.04
N THR A 255 4.53 -3.06 2.08
CA THR A 255 3.65 -4.05 2.71
C THR A 255 2.21 -3.58 2.69
N ALA A 256 1.27 -4.53 2.73
CA ALA A 256 -0.13 -4.19 2.85
C ALA A 256 -0.41 -3.57 4.22
N ARG A 257 -1.16 -2.46 4.24
CA ARG A 257 -1.71 -1.86 5.45
C ARG A 257 -3.21 -2.12 5.49
N GLU A 258 -3.69 -2.59 6.63
CA GLU A 258 -5.10 -2.95 6.80
C GLU A 258 -6.04 -1.79 6.47
N ASN A 259 -7.01 -2.08 5.58
CA ASN A 259 -8.18 -1.25 5.34
C ASN A 259 -9.35 -2.12 4.84
N GLN A 260 -10.32 -2.36 5.70
CA GLN A 260 -11.45 -3.26 5.41
C GLN A 260 -12.33 -2.75 4.27
N ASP A 261 -12.36 -1.44 4.02
CA ASP A 261 -13.16 -0.83 2.94
C ASP A 261 -12.47 -0.90 1.56
N VAL A 262 -11.16 -1.19 1.51
CA VAL A 262 -10.37 -1.14 0.27
C VAL A 262 -9.74 -2.48 -0.06
N ASN A 263 -8.73 -2.89 0.70
CA ASN A 263 -7.86 -4.04 0.40
C ASN A 263 -7.84 -5.11 1.51
N GLY A 264 -8.66 -4.96 2.58
CA GLY A 264 -8.58 -5.84 3.73
C GLY A 264 -7.16 -5.84 4.33
N TYR A 265 -6.52 -6.98 4.30
CA TYR A 265 -5.17 -7.19 4.86
C TYR A 265 -4.07 -7.38 3.81
N PHE A 266 -4.40 -7.35 2.51
CA PHE A 266 -3.51 -7.85 1.45
C PHE A 266 -3.27 -6.82 0.36
N MET A 267 -2.21 -7.05 -0.43
CA MET A 267 -1.94 -6.31 -1.66
C MET A 267 -1.44 -7.26 -2.75
N CYS A 268 -1.57 -6.86 -4.01
CA CYS A 268 -1.03 -7.67 -5.11
C CYS A 268 0.47 -7.41 -5.33
N ASP A 269 1.13 -8.39 -5.94
CA ASP A 269 2.56 -8.33 -6.22
C ASP A 269 2.90 -7.31 -7.31
N ILE A 270 1.95 -6.97 -8.19
CA ILE A 270 2.11 -5.87 -9.14
C ILE A 270 2.39 -4.56 -8.40
N GLY A 271 1.55 -4.24 -7.40
CA GLY A 271 1.74 -3.03 -6.58
C GLY A 271 2.92 -3.16 -5.63
N ARG A 272 3.14 -4.36 -5.04
CA ARG A 272 4.22 -4.63 -4.08
C ARG A 272 5.60 -4.35 -4.66
N TYR A 273 5.84 -4.77 -5.89
CA TYR A 273 7.13 -4.64 -6.57
C TYR A 273 7.14 -3.51 -7.61
N GLY A 274 6.02 -2.82 -7.79
CA GLY A 274 5.84 -1.77 -8.79
C GLY A 274 6.78 -0.57 -8.60
N PHE A 275 7.27 -0.33 -7.37
CA PHE A 275 8.18 0.78 -7.09
C PHE A 275 9.53 0.67 -7.83
N HIS A 276 10.00 -0.52 -8.19
CA HIS A 276 11.25 -0.72 -8.93
C HIS A 276 11.27 -0.06 -10.31
N ARG A 277 10.09 0.20 -10.90
CA ARG A 277 10.03 0.93 -12.18
C ARG A 277 10.55 2.35 -12.04
N PHE A 278 10.41 2.99 -10.86
CA PHE A 278 10.85 4.35 -10.62
C PHE A 278 12.37 4.48 -10.40
N GLU A 279 13.05 3.37 -10.04
CA GLU A 279 14.49 3.34 -9.85
C GLU A 279 15.27 3.41 -11.17
N LYS A 280 14.66 2.95 -12.27
CA LYS A 280 15.28 2.81 -13.61
C LYS A 280 14.94 3.95 -14.57
N ILE A 281 14.11 4.91 -14.16
CA ILE A 281 13.65 5.99 -15.00
C ILE A 281 14.69 7.12 -15.04
N GLU A 282 14.94 7.66 -16.25
CA GLU A 282 15.68 8.90 -16.43
C GLU A 282 14.86 10.07 -15.85
N ARG A 283 15.28 10.58 -14.69
CA ARG A 283 14.58 11.61 -13.93
C ARG A 283 14.81 12.99 -14.53
N ILE A 284 13.74 13.77 -14.63
CA ILE A 284 13.81 15.21 -14.87
C ILE A 284 13.89 15.89 -13.50
N ILE A 285 14.97 16.63 -13.26
CA ILE A 285 15.25 17.28 -11.97
C ILE A 285 15.46 18.79 -12.07
N HIS A 286 15.47 19.34 -13.28
CA HIS A 286 15.55 20.78 -13.55
C HIS A 286 14.55 21.16 -14.65
N PRO A 287 13.99 22.38 -14.62
CA PRO A 287 13.23 22.90 -15.75
C PRO A 287 14.12 22.98 -17.00
N MET A 288 13.54 22.70 -18.15
CA MET A 288 14.30 22.67 -19.40
C MET A 288 13.51 23.27 -20.56
N VAL A 289 14.24 23.91 -21.49
CA VAL A 289 13.69 24.40 -22.77
C VAL A 289 14.42 23.72 -23.94
N ARG A 290 13.65 23.38 -24.97
CA ARG A 290 14.20 22.79 -26.19
C ARG A 290 15.11 23.77 -26.94
N ASN A 291 16.27 23.27 -27.35
CA ASN A 291 17.21 23.94 -28.22
C ASN A 291 17.61 22.98 -29.36
N GLY A 292 16.87 23.04 -30.47
CA GLY A 292 17.02 22.12 -31.58
C GLY A 292 16.70 20.67 -31.17
N LYS A 293 17.74 19.80 -31.16
CA LYS A 293 17.60 18.38 -30.76
C LYS A 293 17.92 18.13 -29.27
N SER A 294 18.42 19.14 -28.55
CA SER A 294 18.79 19.06 -27.13
C SER A 294 17.89 19.90 -26.25
N PHE A 295 18.12 19.85 -24.95
CA PHE A 295 17.49 20.71 -23.96
C PHE A 295 18.53 21.51 -23.21
N ASN A 296 18.21 22.81 -22.96
CA ASN A 296 18.97 23.65 -22.04
C ASN A 296 18.24 23.73 -20.72
N VAL A 297 18.97 23.60 -19.63
CA VAL A 297 18.45 23.78 -18.26
C VAL A 297 18.13 25.26 -18.04
N LEU A 298 17.03 25.52 -17.35
CA LEU A 298 16.58 26.85 -16.93
C LEU A 298 16.49 26.88 -15.40
N ASP A 299 16.53 28.09 -14.82
CA ASP A 299 16.00 28.31 -13.49
C ASP A 299 14.46 28.38 -13.52
N TRP A 300 13.83 28.30 -12.33
CA TRP A 300 12.38 28.29 -12.24
C TRP A 300 11.73 29.59 -12.71
N ASP A 301 12.30 30.74 -12.40
CA ASP A 301 11.73 32.03 -12.77
C ASP A 301 11.69 32.20 -14.29
N GLU A 302 12.78 31.83 -14.95
CA GLU A 302 12.86 31.85 -16.42
C GLU A 302 11.91 30.83 -17.05
N ALA A 303 11.83 29.61 -16.50
CA ALA A 303 10.94 28.56 -16.99
C ALA A 303 9.46 28.95 -16.89
N ILE A 304 9.04 29.47 -15.72
CA ILE A 304 7.67 29.93 -15.50
C ILE A 304 7.32 31.11 -16.42
N LYS A 305 8.23 32.08 -16.54
CA LYS A 305 8.03 33.22 -17.46
C LYS A 305 7.87 32.77 -18.90
N LYS A 306 8.77 31.91 -19.41
CA LYS A 306 8.66 31.39 -20.79
C LYS A 306 7.38 30.59 -21.00
N THR A 307 6.98 29.79 -20.01
CA THR A 307 5.72 29.04 -20.04
C THR A 307 4.52 29.97 -20.13
N ALA A 308 4.47 30.99 -19.28
CA ALA A 308 3.39 31.99 -19.29
C ALA A 308 3.36 32.77 -20.61
N ASP A 309 4.52 33.21 -21.12
CA ASP A 309 4.61 33.95 -22.40
C ASP A 309 4.07 33.12 -23.60
N LEU A 310 4.34 31.80 -23.62
CA LEU A 310 3.82 30.89 -24.66
C LEU A 310 2.28 30.76 -24.56
N ILE A 311 1.76 30.54 -23.36
CA ILE A 311 0.31 30.45 -23.14
C ILE A 311 -0.38 31.76 -23.48
N GLU A 312 0.16 32.91 -23.06
CA GLU A 312 -0.44 34.24 -23.34
C GLU A 312 -0.51 34.55 -24.83
N LYS A 313 0.51 34.19 -25.63
CA LYS A 313 0.53 34.39 -27.09
C LYS A 313 -0.56 33.61 -27.81
N SER A 314 -0.98 32.45 -27.28
CA SER A 314 -1.94 31.55 -27.95
C SER A 314 -3.24 31.37 -27.14
N LYS A 315 -3.54 32.31 -26.29
CA LYS A 315 -4.54 32.32 -25.20
C LYS A 315 -5.79 31.45 -25.39
N GLU A 316 -6.50 31.57 -26.50
CA GLU A 316 -7.74 30.84 -26.80
C GLU A 316 -7.50 29.53 -27.57
N LYS A 317 -6.26 29.27 -27.96
CA LYS A 317 -5.83 28.10 -28.72
C LYS A 317 -4.94 27.17 -27.92
N THR A 318 -4.90 27.36 -26.62
CA THR A 318 -4.13 26.50 -25.69
C THR A 318 -5.08 25.62 -24.88
N ALA A 319 -4.78 24.36 -24.83
CA ALA A 319 -5.58 23.39 -24.08
C ALA A 319 -4.75 22.53 -23.11
N GLY A 320 -5.41 22.09 -22.05
CA GLY A 320 -4.85 21.18 -21.04
C GLY A 320 -5.13 19.70 -21.34
N ILE A 321 -4.18 18.85 -21.01
CA ILE A 321 -4.37 17.40 -20.95
C ILE A 321 -4.03 16.96 -19.53
N VAL A 322 -5.05 16.50 -18.80
CA VAL A 322 -4.92 15.99 -17.42
C VAL A 322 -4.44 14.55 -17.40
N SER A 323 -4.13 14.02 -16.22
CA SER A 323 -3.67 12.65 -16.11
C SER A 323 -4.30 11.93 -14.91
N PRO A 324 -4.82 10.72 -15.12
CA PRO A 324 -5.33 9.89 -14.03
C PRO A 324 -4.23 9.31 -13.12
N PHE A 325 -2.96 9.62 -13.39
CA PHE A 325 -1.82 9.30 -12.53
C PHE A 325 -1.39 10.47 -11.65
N HIS A 326 -1.99 11.64 -11.82
CA HIS A 326 -1.77 12.80 -10.96
C HIS A 326 -2.86 12.93 -9.90
N THR A 327 -2.59 13.79 -8.90
CA THR A 327 -3.50 14.04 -7.79
C THR A 327 -4.76 14.81 -8.25
N ASN A 328 -5.80 14.78 -7.43
CA ASN A 328 -7.00 15.55 -7.64
C ASN A 328 -6.68 17.05 -7.78
N GLU A 329 -5.81 17.56 -6.91
CA GLU A 329 -5.41 18.95 -6.84
C GLU A 329 -4.66 19.40 -8.09
N SER A 330 -3.76 18.57 -8.61
CA SER A 330 -3.03 18.87 -9.84
C SER A 330 -3.96 18.93 -11.06
N ASN A 331 -4.88 17.97 -11.17
CA ASN A 331 -5.87 17.95 -12.24
C ASN A 331 -6.84 19.14 -12.13
N TYR A 332 -7.28 19.47 -10.91
CA TYR A 332 -8.11 20.64 -10.63
C TYR A 332 -7.44 21.96 -11.06
N LEU A 333 -6.18 22.15 -10.65
CA LEU A 333 -5.44 23.37 -10.97
C LEU A 333 -5.12 23.51 -12.46
N LEU A 334 -4.86 22.41 -13.17
CA LEU A 334 -4.74 22.47 -14.62
C LEU A 334 -6.07 22.88 -15.27
N GLY A 335 -7.20 22.37 -14.77
CA GLY A 335 -8.54 22.79 -15.20
C GLY A 335 -8.82 24.27 -14.95
N LEU A 336 -8.32 24.83 -13.83
CA LEU A 336 -8.42 26.28 -13.56
C LEU A 336 -7.47 27.13 -14.44
N LEU A 337 -6.30 26.58 -14.77
CA LEU A 337 -5.30 27.28 -15.58
C LEU A 337 -5.72 27.36 -17.04
N MET A 338 -6.30 26.29 -17.58
CA MET A 338 -6.70 26.18 -18.96
C MET A 338 -8.20 26.39 -19.09
N LYS A 339 -8.62 27.31 -19.99
CA LYS A 339 -10.04 27.51 -20.30
C LYS A 339 -10.70 26.25 -20.86
N GLU A 340 -9.90 25.38 -21.44
CA GLU A 340 -10.34 24.15 -22.07
C GLU A 340 -9.41 23.00 -21.67
N THR A 341 -10.00 21.96 -21.07
CA THR A 341 -9.36 20.67 -20.85
C THR A 341 -9.92 19.68 -21.85
N LEU A 342 -9.08 19.21 -22.77
CA LEU A 342 -9.52 18.38 -23.90
C LEU A 342 -9.77 16.93 -23.50
N GLY A 343 -8.96 16.41 -22.61
CA GLY A 343 -8.98 15.01 -22.26
C GLY A 343 -7.90 14.64 -21.24
N TYR A 344 -7.72 13.37 -21.07
CA TYR A 344 -6.64 12.82 -20.25
C TYR A 344 -5.78 11.86 -21.07
N LEU A 345 -4.53 11.67 -20.64
CA LEU A 345 -3.68 10.64 -21.22
C LEU A 345 -4.39 9.28 -21.14
N PRO A 346 -4.35 8.46 -22.21
CA PRO A 346 -5.06 7.20 -22.25
C PRO A 346 -4.76 6.36 -21.01
N PRO A 347 -5.79 5.81 -20.32
CA PRO A 347 -5.57 4.97 -19.16
C PRO A 347 -4.81 3.70 -19.55
N ILE A 348 -3.99 3.20 -18.66
CA ILE A 348 -3.37 1.89 -18.84
C ILE A 348 -4.41 0.85 -18.44
N THR A 349 -4.67 -0.12 -19.32
CA THR A 349 -5.60 -1.21 -19.07
C THR A 349 -4.85 -2.51 -18.89
N GLY A 350 -5.33 -3.35 -17.99
CA GLY A 350 -4.86 -4.69 -17.72
C GLY A 350 -6.02 -5.67 -17.65
N GLU A 351 -5.79 -6.80 -17.03
CA GLU A 351 -6.82 -7.79 -16.75
C GLU A 351 -7.48 -7.52 -15.39
N GLU A 352 -8.80 -7.66 -15.32
CA GLU A 352 -9.55 -7.68 -14.05
C GLU A 352 -9.41 -9.06 -13.42
N ILE A 353 -8.88 -9.11 -12.20
CA ILE A 353 -8.68 -10.37 -11.47
C ILE A 353 -9.38 -10.26 -10.12
N THR A 354 -10.29 -11.18 -9.83
CA THR A 354 -11.01 -11.26 -8.55
C THR A 354 -10.64 -12.58 -7.85
N PHE A 355 -10.29 -12.48 -6.58
CA PHE A 355 -9.94 -13.61 -5.73
C PHE A 355 -11.14 -14.07 -4.87
N PRO A 356 -11.12 -15.29 -4.29
CA PRO A 356 -12.24 -15.83 -3.49
C PRO A 356 -12.73 -14.90 -2.38
N THR A 357 -11.84 -14.15 -1.76
CA THR A 357 -12.15 -13.17 -0.69
C THR A 357 -12.67 -11.82 -1.20
N LYS A 358 -13.02 -11.73 -2.48
CA LYS A 358 -13.39 -10.46 -3.15
C LYS A 358 -12.25 -9.43 -3.22
N PHE A 359 -11.03 -9.79 -2.82
CA PHE A 359 -9.85 -9.00 -3.18
C PHE A 359 -9.74 -8.98 -4.71
N ARG A 360 -9.41 -7.83 -5.27
CA ARG A 360 -9.34 -7.69 -6.72
C ARG A 360 -8.14 -6.85 -7.16
N ILE A 361 -7.71 -7.11 -8.37
CA ILE A 361 -6.78 -6.28 -9.12
C ILE A 361 -7.59 -5.67 -10.26
N SER A 362 -7.76 -4.36 -10.28
CA SER A 362 -8.59 -3.70 -11.30
C SER A 362 -7.94 -3.75 -12.68
N ALA A 363 -8.77 -3.91 -13.72
CA ALA A 363 -8.33 -3.74 -15.10
C ALA A 363 -7.87 -2.31 -15.39
N ASP A 364 -8.45 -1.31 -14.72
CA ASP A 364 -7.98 0.07 -14.80
C ASP A 364 -6.73 0.25 -13.93
N ARG A 365 -5.59 0.46 -14.61
CA ARG A 365 -4.28 0.69 -13.99
C ARG A 365 -4.03 2.15 -13.65
N SER A 366 -5.04 3.00 -13.77
CA SER A 366 -4.94 4.44 -13.47
C SER A 366 -5.46 4.70 -12.06
N PRO A 367 -4.64 5.16 -11.12
CA PRO A 367 -5.03 5.24 -9.70
C PRO A 367 -6.12 6.28 -9.41
N ASN A 368 -6.28 7.29 -10.26
CA ASN A 368 -7.16 8.45 -10.03
C ASN A 368 -8.11 8.78 -11.20
N LEU A 369 -8.48 7.79 -12.02
CA LEU A 369 -9.40 8.06 -13.15
C LEU A 369 -10.77 8.56 -12.66
N ARG A 370 -11.25 8.04 -11.52
CA ARG A 370 -12.50 8.51 -10.90
C ARG A 370 -12.40 9.97 -10.49
N GLY A 371 -11.32 10.38 -9.83
CA GLY A 371 -11.11 11.77 -9.43
C GLY A 371 -11.01 12.73 -10.62
N VAL A 372 -10.35 12.32 -11.70
CA VAL A 372 -10.31 13.08 -12.95
C VAL A 372 -11.71 13.30 -13.52
N ASN A 373 -12.52 12.25 -13.60
CA ASN A 373 -13.90 12.35 -14.12
C ASN A 373 -14.79 13.22 -13.21
N ASP A 374 -14.65 13.10 -11.91
CA ASP A 374 -15.43 13.90 -10.94
C ASP A 374 -15.10 15.41 -11.01
N ILE A 375 -13.83 15.76 -11.27
CA ILE A 375 -13.31 17.13 -11.22
C ILE A 375 -13.33 17.80 -12.60
N CYS A 376 -12.96 17.07 -13.64
CA CYS A 376 -12.82 17.62 -14.99
C CYS A 376 -14.04 17.32 -15.88
N GLY A 377 -15.00 16.55 -15.38
CA GLY A 377 -16.19 16.13 -16.14
C GLY A 377 -15.91 15.02 -17.14
N ASP A 378 -16.90 14.75 -18.00
CA ASP A 378 -16.80 13.72 -19.04
C ASP A 378 -15.81 14.14 -20.13
N LEU A 379 -14.54 13.88 -19.87
CA LEU A 379 -13.46 14.16 -20.80
C LEU A 379 -13.48 13.18 -21.98
N VAL A 380 -13.20 13.69 -23.15
CA VAL A 380 -13.20 12.91 -24.39
C VAL A 380 -11.97 12.00 -24.41
N LYS A 381 -12.19 10.69 -24.58
CA LYS A 381 -11.10 9.71 -24.73
C LYS A 381 -10.29 9.94 -26.02
N ASP A 382 -10.94 10.38 -27.08
CA ASP A 382 -10.29 10.75 -28.35
C ASP A 382 -10.40 12.26 -28.58
N PHE A 383 -9.42 12.99 -28.04
CA PHE A 383 -9.32 14.43 -28.24
C PHE A 383 -8.60 14.82 -29.55
N THR A 384 -8.14 13.86 -30.34
CA THR A 384 -7.44 14.13 -31.60
C THR A 384 -8.34 14.82 -32.61
N SER A 385 -9.62 14.46 -32.67
CA SER A 385 -10.63 15.13 -33.49
C SER A 385 -10.93 16.55 -33.00
N ILE A 386 -10.94 16.78 -31.68
CA ILE A 386 -11.19 18.08 -31.06
C ILE A 386 -10.06 19.05 -31.39
N ILE A 387 -8.80 18.63 -31.26
CA ILE A 387 -7.64 19.45 -31.63
C ILE A 387 -7.76 19.97 -33.06
N LYS A 388 -8.17 19.11 -33.99
CA LYS A 388 -8.32 19.47 -35.39
C LYS A 388 -9.48 20.45 -35.63
N THR A 389 -10.62 20.25 -34.95
CA THR A 389 -11.84 21.05 -35.19
C THR A 389 -11.80 22.41 -34.50
N ARG A 390 -11.10 22.56 -33.38
CA ARG A 390 -11.04 23.80 -32.58
C ARG A 390 -9.79 24.63 -32.79
N ASP A 391 -8.93 24.28 -33.78
CA ASP A 391 -7.67 24.99 -34.10
C ASP A 391 -6.76 25.18 -32.87
N ILE A 392 -6.62 24.13 -32.04
CA ILE A 392 -5.70 24.15 -30.89
C ILE A 392 -4.27 24.21 -31.42
N ARG A 393 -3.46 25.11 -30.86
CA ARG A 393 -2.07 25.36 -31.24
C ARG A 393 -1.05 25.13 -30.13
N GLY A 394 -1.49 25.18 -28.88
CA GLY A 394 -0.64 24.94 -27.72
C GLY A 394 -1.21 23.86 -26.81
N LEU A 395 -0.33 23.04 -26.23
CA LEU A 395 -0.72 22.01 -25.27
C LEU A 395 0.06 22.17 -23.97
N TYR A 396 -0.64 22.05 -22.84
CA TYR A 396 -0.05 21.82 -21.52
C TYR A 396 -0.47 20.44 -21.03
N ILE A 397 0.50 19.55 -20.78
CA ILE A 397 0.25 18.14 -20.53
C ILE A 397 0.82 17.74 -19.15
N LEU A 398 -0.03 17.17 -18.29
CA LEU A 398 0.42 16.43 -17.11
C LEU A 398 0.79 15.00 -17.56
N ASP A 399 2.07 14.71 -17.64
CA ASP A 399 2.57 13.43 -18.08
C ASP A 399 2.71 12.45 -16.89
N ASP A 400 2.27 11.22 -17.08
CA ASP A 400 2.25 10.18 -16.05
C ASP A 400 3.61 9.53 -15.79
N GLY A 401 4.64 9.92 -16.54
CA GLY A 401 5.99 9.36 -16.43
C GLY A 401 6.12 7.92 -16.94
N VAL A 402 5.09 7.40 -17.60
CA VAL A 402 5.16 6.09 -18.27
C VAL A 402 5.71 6.25 -19.66
N ASP A 403 6.81 5.56 -19.97
CA ASP A 403 7.44 5.62 -21.28
C ASP A 403 6.59 4.85 -22.31
N ARG A 404 5.60 5.55 -22.87
CA ARG A 404 4.72 5.02 -23.92
C ARG A 404 5.27 5.39 -25.28
N LYS A 405 5.30 4.44 -26.20
CA LYS A 405 5.54 4.77 -27.61
C LYS A 405 4.39 5.63 -28.14
N LEU A 406 4.72 6.82 -28.60
CA LEU A 406 3.76 7.69 -29.26
C LEU A 406 3.40 7.08 -30.63
N ASP A 407 2.10 6.86 -30.86
CA ASP A 407 1.61 6.46 -32.16
C ASP A 407 1.73 7.59 -33.19
N ASP A 408 1.48 7.30 -34.45
CA ASP A 408 1.63 8.30 -35.51
C ASP A 408 0.61 9.44 -35.40
N SER A 409 -0.56 9.17 -34.79
CA SER A 409 -1.57 10.21 -34.52
C SER A 409 -1.07 11.25 -33.53
N TRP A 410 -0.43 10.78 -32.42
CA TRP A 410 0.20 11.67 -31.44
C TRP A 410 1.36 12.46 -32.04
N LYS A 411 2.24 11.82 -32.82
CA LYS A 411 3.37 12.49 -33.50
C LYS A 411 2.88 13.57 -34.43
N ASP A 412 1.82 13.30 -35.22
CA ASP A 412 1.21 14.27 -36.13
C ASP A 412 0.58 15.47 -35.38
N ILE A 413 -0.02 15.24 -34.21
CA ILE A 413 -0.56 16.29 -33.37
C ILE A 413 0.56 17.16 -32.84
N LEU A 414 1.56 16.58 -32.18
CA LEU A 414 2.66 17.30 -31.57
C LEU A 414 3.45 18.12 -32.61
N ALA A 415 3.62 17.58 -33.82
CA ALA A 415 4.29 18.30 -34.94
C ALA A 415 3.54 19.52 -35.44
N LYS A 416 2.24 19.63 -35.20
CA LYS A 416 1.39 20.76 -35.61
C LYS A 416 1.21 21.81 -34.53
N MET A 417 1.69 21.56 -33.31
CA MET A 417 1.59 22.51 -32.21
C MET A 417 2.66 23.60 -32.32
N ASP A 418 2.27 24.82 -32.07
CA ASP A 418 3.19 25.96 -31.97
C ASP A 418 4.09 25.79 -30.72
N PHE A 419 3.52 25.19 -29.67
CA PHE A 419 4.28 24.76 -28.48
C PHE A 419 3.60 23.60 -27.74
N VAL A 420 4.43 22.84 -27.03
CA VAL A 420 4.03 21.76 -26.11
C VAL A 420 4.81 21.95 -24.81
N ILE A 421 4.08 22.08 -23.70
CA ILE A 421 4.62 22.12 -22.33
C ILE A 421 4.28 20.79 -21.69
N VAL A 422 5.28 20.11 -21.14
CA VAL A 422 5.09 18.84 -20.45
C VAL A 422 5.60 18.97 -19.03
N GLN A 423 4.72 18.69 -18.07
CA GLN A 423 5.07 18.56 -16.66
C GLN A 423 5.20 17.08 -16.34
N SER A 424 6.43 16.65 -16.01
CA SER A 424 6.75 15.23 -15.80
C SER A 424 7.94 15.07 -14.87
N TYR A 425 7.99 13.95 -14.16
CA TYR A 425 9.17 13.54 -13.37
C TYR A 425 10.15 12.67 -14.17
N ALA A 426 9.77 12.23 -15.36
CA ALA A 426 10.50 11.28 -16.19
C ALA A 426 10.68 11.79 -17.62
N MET A 427 11.83 11.47 -18.23
CA MET A 427 12.13 11.82 -19.62
C MET A 427 11.50 10.82 -20.59
N THR A 428 10.15 10.85 -20.68
CA THR A 428 9.34 10.02 -21.58
C THR A 428 9.47 10.46 -23.04
N GLU A 429 8.96 9.66 -23.99
CA GLU A 429 8.87 10.11 -25.41
C GLU A 429 8.06 11.39 -25.55
N LEU A 430 7.02 11.57 -24.72
CA LEU A 430 6.23 12.79 -24.70
C LEU A 430 7.04 13.99 -24.20
N ALA A 431 7.76 13.85 -23.09
CA ALA A 431 8.66 14.87 -22.56
C ALA A 431 9.77 15.22 -23.57
N LYS A 432 10.35 14.22 -24.23
CA LYS A 432 11.31 14.40 -25.33
C LYS A 432 10.75 15.17 -26.52
N SER A 433 9.43 15.22 -26.70
CA SER A 433 8.77 15.98 -27.78
C SER A 433 8.39 17.41 -27.37
N ALA A 434 8.47 17.76 -26.10
CA ALA A 434 8.06 19.04 -25.56
C ALA A 434 8.97 20.21 -25.98
N HIS A 435 8.47 21.44 -25.93
CA HIS A 435 9.21 22.69 -26.06
C HIS A 435 9.75 23.15 -24.71
N ILE A 436 8.95 22.98 -23.65
CA ILE A 436 9.33 23.21 -22.26
C ILE A 436 8.99 21.97 -21.45
N VAL A 437 9.90 21.55 -20.58
CA VAL A 437 9.69 20.47 -19.64
C VAL A 437 9.85 21.00 -18.22
N LEU A 438 8.84 20.78 -17.38
CA LEU A 438 8.79 21.21 -15.99
C LEU A 438 8.87 19.97 -15.07
N PRO A 439 9.85 19.91 -14.14
CA PRO A 439 10.07 18.74 -13.31
C PRO A 439 9.06 18.65 -12.17
N GLY A 440 8.09 17.74 -12.29
CA GLY A 440 7.17 17.34 -11.22
C GLY A 440 7.75 16.27 -10.29
N LEU A 441 6.97 15.88 -9.28
CA LEU A 441 7.35 14.86 -8.30
C LEU A 441 6.98 13.45 -8.77
N ALA A 442 7.84 12.47 -8.46
CA ALA A 442 7.55 11.07 -8.66
C ALA A 442 6.51 10.55 -7.64
N PRO A 443 5.86 9.38 -7.88
CA PRO A 443 4.76 8.90 -7.05
C PRO A 443 5.01 8.83 -5.55
N PHE A 444 6.19 8.46 -5.08
CA PHE A 444 6.52 8.38 -3.65
C PHE A 444 7.16 9.65 -3.07
N GLU A 445 7.39 10.67 -3.90
CA GLU A 445 7.80 12.02 -3.51
C GLU A 445 6.59 12.96 -3.39
N ARG A 446 5.46 12.58 -4.00
CA ARG A 446 4.27 13.42 -4.20
C ARG A 446 3.35 13.38 -3.00
N GLU A 447 2.80 14.55 -2.64
CA GLU A 447 1.69 14.72 -1.71
C GLU A 447 0.44 15.18 -2.46
N GLY A 448 -0.73 14.69 -2.03
CA GLY A 448 -2.02 15.07 -2.57
C GLY A 448 -3.07 13.99 -2.38
N THR A 449 -4.22 14.14 -3.03
CA THR A 449 -5.29 13.16 -2.93
C THR A 449 -5.56 12.47 -4.26
N ILE A 450 -6.02 11.22 -4.17
CA ILE A 450 -6.58 10.45 -5.28
C ILE A 450 -7.95 9.91 -4.89
N THR A 451 -8.81 9.67 -5.86
CA THR A 451 -10.13 9.07 -5.66
C THR A 451 -10.16 7.71 -6.36
N ASN A 452 -10.29 6.64 -5.58
CA ASN A 452 -10.33 5.29 -6.13
C ASN A 452 -11.64 5.00 -6.88
N ASP A 453 -11.72 3.87 -7.57
CA ASP A 453 -12.88 3.49 -8.39
C ASP A 453 -14.20 3.33 -7.62
N LYS A 454 -14.14 3.12 -6.31
CA LYS A 454 -15.33 3.08 -5.42
C LYS A 454 -15.72 4.45 -4.88
N GLY A 455 -15.07 5.54 -5.31
CA GLY A 455 -15.34 6.88 -4.81
C GLY A 455 -14.81 7.14 -3.40
N ARG A 456 -13.72 6.51 -3.01
CA ARG A 456 -13.02 6.83 -1.76
C ARG A 456 -11.85 7.76 -2.05
N ILE A 457 -11.85 8.94 -1.44
CA ILE A 457 -10.70 9.83 -1.49
C ILE A 457 -9.64 9.38 -0.49
N GLN A 458 -8.39 9.33 -0.94
CA GLN A 458 -7.26 8.80 -0.18
C GLN A 458 -6.07 9.76 -0.27
N TRP A 459 -5.28 9.84 0.80
CA TRP A 459 -4.14 10.75 0.90
C TRP A 459 -2.84 10.03 0.54
N LEU A 460 -2.22 10.45 -0.56
CA LEU A 460 -0.84 10.11 -0.91
C LEU A 460 0.12 10.88 0.00
N ARG A 461 0.95 10.18 0.72
CA ARG A 461 1.96 10.78 1.60
C ARG A 461 3.35 10.53 1.04
N PRO A 462 4.21 11.56 0.99
CA PRO A 462 5.57 11.40 0.49
C PRO A 462 6.38 10.51 1.43
N SER A 463 7.09 9.55 0.85
CA SER A 463 7.96 8.61 1.54
C SER A 463 9.43 8.81 1.18
N LEU A 464 9.69 9.56 0.11
CA LEU A 464 11.01 9.96 -0.36
C LEU A 464 11.13 11.48 -0.37
N ALA A 465 12.35 11.99 -0.29
CA ALA A 465 12.64 13.40 -0.49
C ALA A 465 12.54 13.80 -1.97
N THR A 466 12.25 15.06 -2.21
CA THR A 466 12.25 15.65 -3.55
C THR A 466 13.66 15.62 -4.16
N LYS A 467 13.77 15.26 -5.44
CA LYS A 467 15.05 15.23 -6.16
C LYS A 467 15.29 16.51 -6.96
N GLY A 468 16.49 17.07 -6.83
CA GLY A 468 16.93 18.26 -7.54
C GLY A 468 16.03 19.47 -7.27
N ASP A 469 15.70 20.21 -8.32
CA ASP A 469 14.83 21.40 -8.27
C ASP A 469 13.34 21.05 -8.54
N SER A 470 12.97 19.75 -8.56
CA SER A 470 11.59 19.35 -8.79
C SER A 470 10.65 19.96 -7.75
N LYS A 471 9.42 20.27 -8.17
CA LYS A 471 8.39 20.88 -7.31
C LYS A 471 7.11 20.05 -7.31
N PRO A 472 6.27 20.18 -6.26
CA PRO A 472 4.91 19.63 -6.29
C PRO A 472 4.16 20.08 -7.53
N ASP A 473 3.46 19.16 -8.18
CA ASP A 473 2.76 19.44 -9.45
C ASP A 473 1.75 20.58 -9.32
N TRP A 474 1.04 20.63 -8.20
CA TRP A 474 0.09 21.71 -7.89
C TRP A 474 0.77 23.08 -7.72
N GLU A 475 1.99 23.11 -7.13
CA GLU A 475 2.78 24.35 -6.97
C GLU A 475 3.24 24.91 -8.31
N ILE A 476 3.72 24.03 -9.21
CA ILE A 476 4.13 24.43 -10.57
C ILE A 476 2.96 25.10 -11.31
N LEU A 477 1.78 24.46 -11.28
CA LEU A 477 0.57 24.99 -11.93
C LEU A 477 0.14 26.34 -11.35
N MET A 478 0.28 26.52 -10.04
CA MET A 478 0.05 27.80 -9.39
C MET A 478 1.03 28.89 -9.82
N LEU A 479 2.33 28.56 -9.87
CA LEU A 479 3.34 29.51 -10.31
C LEU A 479 3.06 30.00 -11.74
N VAL A 480 2.72 29.08 -12.65
CA VAL A 480 2.33 29.43 -14.03
C VAL A 480 1.06 30.30 -14.05
N ARG A 481 0.04 29.93 -13.25
CA ARG A 481 -1.21 30.69 -13.15
C ARG A 481 -0.99 32.11 -12.63
N ASN A 482 -0.15 32.28 -11.62
CA ASN A 482 0.18 33.59 -11.06
C ASN A 482 0.96 34.47 -12.06
N ALA A 483 1.81 33.86 -12.87
CA ALA A 483 2.52 34.59 -13.93
C ALA A 483 1.60 35.08 -15.04
N LEU A 484 0.52 34.34 -15.36
CA LEU A 484 -0.49 34.70 -16.34
C LEU A 484 -1.50 35.74 -15.81
N HIS A 485 -1.89 35.64 -14.56
CA HIS A 485 -2.94 36.45 -13.95
C HIS A 485 -2.42 37.12 -12.68
N LYS A 486 -1.96 38.36 -12.78
CA LYS A 486 -1.36 39.15 -11.69
C LYS A 486 -2.25 39.29 -10.44
N GLU A 487 -3.56 39.12 -10.59
CA GLU A 487 -4.56 39.17 -9.50
C GLU A 487 -5.13 37.79 -9.16
N SER A 488 -4.45 36.70 -9.55
CA SER A 488 -4.94 35.36 -9.26
C SER A 488 -4.86 35.03 -7.77
N GLU A 489 -5.84 34.27 -7.32
CA GLU A 489 -5.89 33.75 -5.95
C GLU A 489 -4.62 32.89 -5.68
N TYR A 490 -3.88 33.24 -4.65
CA TYR A 490 -2.72 32.49 -4.22
C TYR A 490 -3.15 31.44 -3.19
N PHE A 491 -2.71 30.21 -3.34
CA PHE A 491 -2.89 29.14 -2.36
C PHE A 491 -1.59 28.96 -1.58
N ALA A 492 -1.64 29.12 -0.27
CA ALA A 492 -0.46 29.01 0.58
C ALA A 492 0.02 27.56 0.75
N ASP A 493 -0.93 26.61 0.69
CA ASP A 493 -0.65 25.20 0.87
C ASP A 493 -1.68 24.31 0.12
N LEU A 494 -1.41 23.01 0.16
CA LEU A 494 -2.28 21.99 -0.45
C LEU A 494 -3.70 21.97 0.18
N GLY A 495 -3.81 22.29 1.47
CA GLY A 495 -5.10 22.30 2.17
C GLY A 495 -6.05 23.38 1.63
N GLU A 496 -5.50 24.54 1.24
CA GLU A 496 -6.30 25.59 0.59
C GLU A 496 -6.79 25.18 -0.79
N VAL A 497 -5.96 24.47 -1.56
CA VAL A 497 -6.37 23.89 -2.86
C VAL A 497 -7.50 22.89 -2.67
N ILE A 498 -7.38 21.96 -1.69
CA ILE A 498 -8.42 20.98 -1.36
C ILE A 498 -9.72 21.67 -0.94
N LYS A 499 -9.64 22.71 -0.10
CA LYS A 499 -10.80 23.48 0.33
C LYS A 499 -11.49 24.12 -0.87
N LYS A 500 -10.74 24.79 -1.73
CA LYS A 500 -11.29 25.46 -2.91
C LYS A 500 -11.93 24.48 -3.91
N MET A 501 -11.31 23.32 -4.10
CA MET A 501 -11.88 22.22 -4.87
C MET A 501 -13.21 21.75 -4.25
N GLY A 502 -13.28 21.61 -2.93
CA GLY A 502 -14.51 21.25 -2.21
C GLY A 502 -15.62 22.29 -2.31
N ASP A 503 -15.29 23.59 -2.44
CA ASP A 503 -16.27 24.66 -2.66
C ASP A 503 -16.94 24.57 -4.05
N GLN A 504 -16.25 24.00 -5.04
CA GLN A 504 -16.74 23.88 -6.41
C GLN A 504 -17.39 22.53 -6.71
N PHE A 505 -16.91 21.46 -6.09
CA PHE A 505 -17.39 20.10 -6.32
C PHE A 505 -18.08 19.54 -5.07
N PRO A 506 -19.43 19.43 -5.06
CA PRO A 506 -20.19 19.02 -3.87
C PRO A 506 -19.71 17.72 -3.23
N ASN A 507 -19.32 16.74 -4.02
CA ASN A 507 -18.81 15.45 -3.54
C ASN A 507 -17.51 15.58 -2.73
N TYR A 508 -16.75 16.67 -2.94
CA TYR A 508 -15.49 16.98 -2.24
C TYR A 508 -15.68 18.03 -1.12
N SER A 509 -16.92 18.42 -0.84
CA SER A 509 -17.21 19.47 0.15
C SER A 509 -16.80 19.06 1.57
N GLY A 510 -16.17 19.98 2.29
CA GLY A 510 -15.79 19.80 3.68
C GLY A 510 -14.66 18.78 3.91
N ILE A 511 -13.95 18.36 2.88
CA ILE A 511 -12.80 17.47 2.94
C ILE A 511 -11.56 18.22 3.46
N SER A 512 -10.73 17.53 4.21
CA SER A 512 -9.38 17.98 4.60
C SER A 512 -8.48 16.78 4.80
N LEU A 513 -7.17 16.95 4.67
CA LEU A 513 -6.19 15.87 4.90
C LEU A 513 -6.34 15.21 6.28
N PHE A 514 -6.69 16.01 7.28
CA PHE A 514 -6.95 15.50 8.64
C PHE A 514 -8.14 14.54 8.68
N LYS A 515 -9.25 14.87 8.00
CA LYS A 515 -10.44 13.99 7.94
C LYS A 515 -10.22 12.74 7.09
N ILE A 516 -9.48 12.86 5.99
CA ILE A 516 -9.10 11.71 5.14
C ILE A 516 -8.26 10.73 5.95
N GLY A 517 -7.33 11.24 6.77
CA GLY A 517 -6.47 10.41 7.62
C GLY A 517 -5.68 9.37 6.82
N THR A 518 -5.41 8.23 7.45
CA THR A 518 -4.66 7.13 6.82
C THR A 518 -5.55 6.10 6.13
N GLN A 519 -6.86 6.11 6.42
CA GLN A 519 -7.82 5.12 5.89
C GLN A 519 -8.57 5.61 4.65
N GLY A 520 -8.49 6.90 4.37
CA GLY A 520 -9.32 7.50 3.33
C GLY A 520 -10.76 7.72 3.80
N MET A 521 -11.55 8.41 2.97
CA MET A 521 -12.94 8.77 3.27
C MET A 521 -13.81 8.50 2.04
N ALA A 522 -14.97 7.87 2.21
CA ALA A 522 -15.94 7.74 1.12
C ALA A 522 -16.49 9.12 0.76
N LEU A 523 -16.57 9.42 -0.55
CA LEU A 523 -17.27 10.59 -1.07
C LEU A 523 -18.78 10.34 -1.00
N THR A 524 -19.53 11.35 -0.62
CA THR A 524 -21.00 11.28 -0.44
C THR A 524 -21.75 11.78 -1.68
#